data_0b4d87f98efb6461cb20a021ff58ea33
#
_entry.id   0b4d87f98efb6461cb20a021ff58ea33
#
_cell.length_a   1.000
_cell.length_b   1.000
_cell.length_c   1.000
_cell.angle_alpha   90.00
_cell.angle_beta   90.00
_cell.angle_gamma   90.00
#
_symmetry.space_group_name_H-M   'P 1'
#
loop_
_entity.id
_entity.type
_entity.pdbx_description
1 polymer ?
#
loop_
_entity_poly.entity_id
_entity_poly.type
_entity_poly.pdbx_seq_one_letter_code
_entity_poly.pdbx_strand_id
1 'polypeptide(L)'
;MEKTRYSNSKFLSSDIVTEFKGRSSELHVQPLVFSEYVEGTRRETAKAWADYLITGGIPLVALMNDGQEQVRYLKNLTTEIYLKDIIERNGVRKKKALSDTFSVLASVIGAPVNPAKIANTFKSLGYGNISLETVNRFIEYFQDAFVVKRAGKYNVKGRKYIGSPCKIYFEDIGIRNAALSFRQIEETHIMENILYNELCYRGFSVDVCEVNISESTGRRDKNGNIIYAQKSLEVDFIAILGSSKYYIQSALSIVSPEKALQEKRPLYYIDDSFKKIVVTRNGLKVMRDEKGIVTIDLFDFLLNEDSLDW
;
A
#
# COMPACT_ATOMS: atom_id res chain seq x y z
N MET A 1 8.42 -8.36 35.85
CA MET A 1 8.08 -7.68 34.64
C MET A 1 6.71 -8.18 34.20
N GLU A 2 5.68 -7.46 34.52
CA GLU A 2 4.29 -7.89 34.30
C GLU A 2 3.97 -7.68 32.79
N LYS A 3 3.73 -8.79 32.09
CA LYS A 3 3.26 -8.72 30.68
C LYS A 3 1.75 -8.50 30.71
N THR A 4 1.32 -7.26 30.68
CA THR A 4 -0.08 -6.94 30.51
C THR A 4 -0.43 -7.15 29.03
N ARG A 5 -1.12 -8.25 28.71
CA ARG A 5 -1.71 -8.47 27.38
C ARG A 5 -3.02 -7.73 27.32
N TYR A 6 -3.04 -6.59 26.66
CA TYR A 6 -4.28 -5.91 26.29
C TYR A 6 -4.73 -6.41 24.93
N SER A 7 -5.73 -7.29 24.91
CA SER A 7 -6.38 -7.75 23.67
C SER A 7 -7.55 -6.85 23.27
N ASN A 8 -7.59 -5.61 23.75
CA ASN A 8 -8.65 -4.67 23.47
C ASN A 8 -8.08 -3.44 22.78
N SER A 9 -8.65 -3.11 21.64
CA SER A 9 -8.55 -1.88 20.88
C SER A 9 -8.68 -0.57 21.68
N LYS A 10 -8.69 -0.61 23.00
CA LYS A 10 -8.75 0.58 23.86
C LYS A 10 -7.44 1.37 23.91
N PHE A 11 -6.34 0.80 23.44
CA PHE A 11 -5.06 1.49 23.41
C PHE A 11 -4.64 1.67 21.95
N LEU A 12 -4.93 2.84 21.41
CA LEU A 12 -4.28 3.34 20.19
C LEU A 12 -2.79 3.51 20.47
N SER A 13 -1.98 3.41 19.41
CA SER A 13 -0.54 3.69 19.50
C SER A 13 -0.26 5.03 20.18
N SER A 14 -1.07 6.06 19.89
CA SER A 14 -0.99 7.38 20.52
C SER A 14 -1.26 7.39 22.01
N ASP A 15 -2.22 6.61 22.50
CA ASP A 15 -2.55 6.53 23.93
C ASP A 15 -1.46 5.81 24.72
N ILE A 16 -0.94 4.71 24.17
CA ILE A 16 0.17 3.95 24.78
C ILE A 16 1.44 4.80 24.86
N VAL A 17 1.80 5.48 23.77
CA VAL A 17 2.97 6.37 23.75
C VAL A 17 2.84 7.50 24.75
N THR A 18 1.63 8.03 24.96
CA THR A 18 1.38 9.13 25.90
C THR A 18 1.47 8.66 27.35
N GLU A 19 0.97 7.44 27.66
CA GLU A 19 0.95 6.91 29.03
C GLU A 19 2.31 6.40 29.49
N PHE A 20 3.11 5.80 28.60
CA PHE A 20 4.40 5.21 28.93
C PHE A 20 5.63 6.09 28.61
N LYS A 21 5.48 7.20 27.92
CA LYS A 21 6.51 8.28 27.67
C LYS A 21 7.95 7.75 27.56
N GLY A 22 8.24 6.93 26.58
CA GLY A 22 9.59 6.45 26.32
C GLY A 22 10.13 5.36 27.25
N ARG A 23 9.28 4.77 28.09
CA ARG A 23 9.64 3.64 28.96
C ARG A 23 9.16 2.28 28.43
N SER A 24 8.57 2.26 27.25
CA SER A 24 8.08 1.06 26.57
C SER A 24 8.69 0.93 25.18
N SER A 25 8.84 -0.30 24.73
CA SER A 25 9.10 -0.63 23.33
C SER A 25 7.80 -1.12 22.73
N GLU A 26 7.36 -0.50 21.65
CA GLU A 26 6.17 -0.91 20.90
C GLU A 26 6.57 -2.00 19.90
N LEU A 27 5.87 -3.13 19.93
CA LEU A 27 5.97 -4.18 18.93
C LEU A 27 4.65 -4.22 18.17
N HIS A 28 4.65 -3.74 16.92
CA HIS A 28 3.52 -3.86 16.03
C HIS A 28 3.48 -5.24 15.37
N VAL A 29 2.46 -6.04 15.71
CA VAL A 29 2.22 -7.36 15.09
C VAL A 29 1.33 -7.17 13.87
N GLN A 30 1.91 -7.35 12.70
CA GLN A 30 1.19 -7.27 11.42
C GLN A 30 0.44 -8.58 11.11
N PRO A 31 -0.54 -8.56 10.20
CA PRO A 31 -1.04 -9.78 9.56
C PRO A 31 0.10 -10.57 8.91
N LEU A 32 -0.08 -11.87 8.72
CA LEU A 32 0.92 -12.73 8.08
C LEU A 32 1.32 -12.15 6.72
N VAL A 33 2.61 -11.99 6.48
CA VAL A 33 3.13 -11.77 5.13
C VAL A 33 3.04 -13.04 4.31
N PHE A 34 3.23 -12.94 2.99
CA PHE A 34 2.97 -14.08 2.12
C PHE A 34 3.85 -15.31 2.42
N SER A 35 5.11 -15.12 2.80
CA SER A 35 6.01 -16.22 3.21
C SER A 35 5.48 -16.95 4.45
N GLU A 36 5.09 -16.22 5.50
CA GLU A 36 4.49 -16.80 6.70
C GLU A 36 3.15 -17.49 6.41
N TYR A 37 2.35 -16.94 5.49
CA TYR A 37 1.09 -17.54 5.05
C TYR A 37 1.31 -18.89 4.36
N VAL A 38 2.29 -18.97 3.45
CA VAL A 38 2.67 -20.23 2.77
C VAL A 38 3.15 -21.26 3.78
N GLU A 39 4.06 -20.88 4.68
CA GLU A 39 4.60 -21.74 5.72
C GLU A 39 3.51 -22.25 6.67
N GLY A 40 2.68 -21.34 7.18
CA GLY A 40 1.63 -21.66 8.15
C GLY A 40 0.51 -22.52 7.57
N THR A 41 0.13 -22.30 6.30
CA THR A 41 -0.96 -23.06 5.65
C THR A 41 -0.48 -24.32 4.94
N ARG A 42 0.83 -24.42 4.63
CA ARG A 42 1.45 -25.53 3.87
C ARG A 42 0.78 -25.75 2.51
N ARG A 43 0.22 -24.72 1.92
CA ARG A 43 -0.40 -24.78 0.58
C ARG A 43 0.68 -24.62 -0.47
N GLU A 44 0.42 -25.19 -1.66
CA GLU A 44 1.23 -24.93 -2.84
C GLU A 44 1.19 -23.43 -3.18
N THR A 45 2.33 -22.85 -3.59
CA THR A 45 2.54 -21.39 -3.71
C THR A 45 1.49 -20.69 -4.58
N ALA A 46 1.15 -21.27 -5.75
CA ALA A 46 0.18 -20.66 -6.65
C ALA A 46 -1.25 -20.65 -6.04
N LYS A 47 -1.61 -21.72 -5.32
CA LYS A 47 -2.88 -21.80 -4.59
C LYS A 47 -2.89 -20.85 -3.40
N ALA A 48 -1.80 -20.81 -2.63
CA ALA A 48 -1.64 -19.89 -1.52
C ALA A 48 -1.80 -18.44 -1.98
N TRP A 49 -1.23 -18.08 -3.14
CA TRP A 49 -1.36 -16.76 -3.72
C TRP A 49 -2.81 -16.44 -4.07
N ALA A 50 -3.52 -17.34 -4.76
CA ALA A 50 -4.92 -17.13 -5.12
C ALA A 50 -5.81 -16.93 -3.88
N ASP A 51 -5.56 -17.68 -2.82
CA ASP A 51 -6.29 -17.55 -1.55
C ASP A 51 -5.91 -16.24 -0.83
N TYR A 52 -4.63 -15.90 -0.77
CA TYR A 52 -4.10 -14.71 -0.09
C TYR A 52 -4.61 -13.40 -0.73
N LEU A 53 -4.71 -13.35 -2.07
CA LEU A 53 -5.31 -12.23 -2.80
C LEU A 53 -6.77 -11.94 -2.37
N ILE A 54 -7.48 -12.95 -1.89
CA ILE A 54 -8.90 -12.84 -1.51
C ILE A 54 -9.03 -12.59 -0.01
N THR A 55 -8.34 -13.39 0.81
CA THR A 55 -8.58 -13.49 2.26
C THR A 55 -7.55 -12.75 3.11
N GLY A 56 -6.44 -12.32 2.52
CA GLY A 56 -5.37 -11.64 3.25
C GLY A 56 -4.60 -12.56 4.20
N GLY A 57 -3.90 -11.97 5.16
CA GLY A 57 -2.97 -12.61 6.07
C GLY A 57 -3.45 -12.72 7.52
N ILE A 58 -4.74 -12.53 7.83
CA ILE A 58 -5.21 -12.68 9.21
C ILE A 58 -5.07 -14.16 9.62
N PRO A 59 -4.29 -14.48 10.69
CA PRO A 59 -3.94 -15.88 11.02
C PRO A 59 -5.14 -16.80 11.19
N LEU A 60 -6.19 -16.33 11.89
CA LEU A 60 -7.40 -17.13 12.09
C LEU A 60 -8.10 -17.46 10.77
N VAL A 61 -8.14 -16.50 9.83
CA VAL A 61 -8.76 -16.69 8.50
C VAL A 61 -7.93 -17.63 7.64
N ALA A 62 -6.60 -17.53 7.69
CA ALA A 62 -5.68 -18.41 6.97
C ALA A 62 -5.87 -19.89 7.32
N LEU A 63 -6.25 -20.17 8.57
CA LEU A 63 -6.46 -21.55 9.07
C LEU A 63 -7.87 -22.08 8.80
N MET A 64 -8.82 -21.27 8.36
CA MET A 64 -10.17 -21.73 7.99
C MET A 64 -10.14 -22.46 6.65
N ASN A 65 -10.90 -23.54 6.52
CA ASN A 65 -10.99 -24.32 5.29
C ASN A 65 -12.20 -23.97 4.42
N ASP A 66 -13.23 -23.31 5.00
CA ASP A 66 -14.43 -22.91 4.28
C ASP A 66 -14.35 -21.45 3.84
N GLY A 67 -14.32 -21.21 2.53
CA GLY A 67 -14.28 -19.87 1.95
C GLY A 67 -15.49 -18.99 2.28
N GLN A 68 -16.67 -19.57 2.49
CA GLN A 68 -17.84 -18.81 2.90
C GLN A 68 -17.71 -18.35 4.36
N GLU A 69 -17.15 -19.19 5.21
CA GLU A 69 -16.88 -18.85 6.59
C GLU A 69 -15.80 -17.76 6.69
N GLN A 70 -14.72 -17.84 5.90
CA GLN A 70 -13.68 -16.81 5.79
C GLN A 70 -14.30 -15.45 5.41
N VAL A 71 -15.11 -15.42 4.36
CA VAL A 71 -15.79 -14.19 3.90
C VAL A 71 -16.71 -13.61 4.97
N ARG A 72 -17.51 -14.46 5.63
CA ARG A 72 -18.39 -14.03 6.71
C ARG A 72 -17.62 -13.47 7.90
N TYR A 73 -16.55 -14.15 8.30
CA TYR A 73 -15.67 -13.69 9.39
C TYR A 73 -15.04 -12.32 9.08
N LEU A 74 -14.45 -12.17 7.89
CA LEU A 74 -13.82 -10.90 7.46
C LEU A 74 -14.82 -9.75 7.40
N LYS A 75 -16.03 -9.96 6.93
CA LYS A 75 -17.09 -8.95 6.95
C LYS A 75 -17.46 -8.54 8.37
N ASN A 76 -17.65 -9.50 9.27
CA ASN A 76 -17.95 -9.21 10.67
C ASN A 76 -16.77 -8.49 11.35
N LEU A 77 -15.54 -8.92 11.12
CA LEU A 77 -14.35 -8.28 11.66
C LEU A 77 -14.27 -6.81 11.20
N THR A 78 -14.52 -6.56 9.93
CA THR A 78 -14.47 -5.21 9.37
C THR A 78 -15.57 -4.30 9.94
N THR A 79 -16.82 -4.77 10.02
CA THR A 79 -17.96 -3.93 10.42
C THR A 79 -18.13 -3.84 11.93
N GLU A 80 -18.10 -4.96 12.63
CA GLU A 80 -18.42 -5.02 14.06
C GLU A 80 -17.21 -4.76 14.96
N ILE A 81 -16.00 -5.10 14.51
CA ILE A 81 -14.81 -4.92 15.32
C ILE A 81 -14.11 -3.62 14.95
N TYR A 82 -13.66 -3.46 13.71
CA TYR A 82 -12.90 -2.27 13.33
C TYR A 82 -13.76 -1.02 13.24
N LEU A 83 -14.78 -0.97 12.38
CA LEU A 83 -15.55 0.27 12.16
C LEU A 83 -16.33 0.68 13.40
N LYS A 84 -16.93 -0.26 14.12
CA LYS A 84 -17.68 0.03 15.35
C LYS A 84 -16.77 0.57 16.45
N ASP A 85 -15.61 -0.07 16.66
CA ASP A 85 -14.64 0.38 17.65
C ASP A 85 -14.11 1.79 17.34
N ILE A 86 -13.74 2.07 16.09
CA ILE A 86 -13.30 3.39 15.64
C ILE A 86 -14.40 4.43 15.89
N ILE A 87 -15.66 4.13 15.59
CA ILE A 87 -16.80 5.01 15.79
C ILE A 87 -17.00 5.32 17.28
N GLU A 88 -17.00 4.31 18.12
CA GLU A 88 -17.24 4.44 19.55
C GLU A 88 -16.10 5.20 20.24
N ARG A 89 -14.87 4.84 19.96
CA ARG A 89 -13.67 5.44 20.54
C ARG A 89 -13.54 6.92 20.21
N ASN A 90 -13.76 7.28 18.96
CA ASN A 90 -13.57 8.65 18.48
C ASN A 90 -14.86 9.49 18.54
N GLY A 91 -15.95 8.97 19.10
CA GLY A 91 -17.22 9.68 19.21
C GLY A 91 -17.78 10.12 17.84
N VAL A 92 -17.58 9.32 16.78
CA VAL A 92 -17.94 9.70 15.41
C VAL A 92 -19.45 9.80 15.25
N ARG A 93 -19.94 11.03 15.04
CA ARG A 93 -21.37 11.28 14.80
C ARG A 93 -21.81 10.94 13.38
N LYS A 94 -20.92 11.11 12.39
CA LYS A 94 -21.20 10.89 10.96
C LYS A 94 -20.76 9.47 10.55
N LYS A 95 -21.36 8.44 11.17
CA LYS A 95 -21.00 7.03 11.02
C LYS A 95 -21.00 6.56 9.57
N LYS A 96 -22.04 6.93 8.80
CA LYS A 96 -22.14 6.56 7.38
C LYS A 96 -21.02 7.16 6.54
N ALA A 97 -20.68 8.44 6.76
CA ALA A 97 -19.59 9.09 6.03
C ALA A 97 -18.23 8.45 6.34
N LEU A 98 -17.99 8.01 7.59
CA LEU A 98 -16.78 7.25 7.94
C LEU A 98 -16.74 5.90 7.20
N SER A 99 -17.83 5.12 7.24
CA SER A 99 -17.91 3.83 6.56
C SER A 99 -17.74 3.97 5.03
N ASP A 100 -18.37 4.98 4.43
CA ASP A 100 -18.23 5.22 2.99
C ASP A 100 -16.83 5.74 2.63
N THR A 101 -16.18 6.54 3.51
CA THR A 101 -14.76 6.90 3.35
C THR A 101 -13.89 5.64 3.32
N PHE A 102 -14.13 4.70 4.24
CA PHE A 102 -13.40 3.43 4.28
C PHE A 102 -13.56 2.64 2.97
N SER A 103 -14.78 2.52 2.45
CA SER A 103 -15.04 1.85 1.18
C SER A 103 -14.40 2.57 -0.01
N VAL A 104 -14.41 3.90 -0.01
CA VAL A 104 -13.72 4.70 -1.05
C VAL A 104 -12.22 4.42 -1.02
N LEU A 105 -11.58 4.44 0.16
CA LEU A 105 -10.15 4.12 0.28
C LEU A 105 -9.84 2.71 -0.22
N ALA A 106 -10.68 1.73 0.13
CA ALA A 106 -10.54 0.34 -0.33
C ALA A 106 -10.66 0.22 -1.86
N SER A 107 -11.49 1.04 -2.50
CA SER A 107 -11.69 1.02 -3.96
C SER A 107 -10.57 1.67 -4.76
N VAL A 108 -9.72 2.48 -4.12
CA VAL A 108 -8.66 3.26 -4.80
C VAL A 108 -7.25 2.89 -4.32
N ILE A 109 -7.05 1.67 -3.81
CA ILE A 109 -5.70 1.20 -3.45
C ILE A 109 -4.76 1.32 -4.67
N GLY A 110 -3.50 1.64 -4.43
CA GLY A 110 -2.53 1.86 -5.50
C GLY A 110 -2.71 3.18 -6.28
N ALA A 111 -3.81 3.93 -6.07
CA ALA A 111 -4.02 5.23 -6.69
C ALA A 111 -3.87 6.38 -5.67
N PRO A 112 -3.48 7.58 -6.14
CA PRO A 112 -3.40 8.76 -5.28
C PRO A 112 -4.76 9.14 -4.67
N VAL A 113 -4.82 9.27 -3.35
CA VAL A 113 -6.01 9.69 -2.63
C VAL A 113 -6.06 11.21 -2.51
N ASN A 114 -7.19 11.79 -2.89
CA ASN A 114 -7.45 13.22 -2.70
C ASN A 114 -8.64 13.42 -1.73
N PRO A 115 -8.37 13.73 -0.44
CA PRO A 115 -9.43 13.93 0.56
C PRO A 115 -10.41 15.06 0.23
N ALA A 116 -9.97 16.11 -0.48
CA ALA A 116 -10.85 17.19 -0.91
C ALA A 116 -11.87 16.70 -1.95
N LYS A 117 -11.45 15.82 -2.87
CA LYS A 117 -12.38 15.20 -3.84
C LYS A 117 -13.41 14.32 -3.13
N ILE A 118 -13.00 13.55 -2.11
CA ILE A 118 -13.92 12.74 -1.29
C ILE A 118 -14.95 13.64 -0.59
N ALA A 119 -14.49 14.72 0.08
CA ALA A 119 -15.36 15.67 0.76
C ALA A 119 -16.39 16.30 -0.20
N ASN A 120 -15.95 16.72 -1.39
CA ASN A 120 -16.82 17.28 -2.42
C ASN A 120 -17.86 16.26 -2.93
N THR A 121 -17.46 15.01 -3.10
CA THR A 121 -18.38 13.92 -3.48
C THR A 121 -19.46 13.71 -2.40
N PHE A 122 -19.08 13.69 -1.13
CA PHE A 122 -20.06 13.57 -0.04
C PHE A 122 -21.04 14.76 0.02
N LYS A 123 -20.55 15.97 -0.24
CA LYS A 123 -21.42 17.14 -0.34
C LYS A 123 -22.45 17.00 -1.46
N SER A 124 -22.04 16.53 -2.65
CA SER A 124 -22.95 16.32 -3.77
C SER A 124 -23.97 15.20 -3.53
N LEU A 125 -23.63 14.20 -2.70
CA LEU A 125 -24.50 13.09 -2.32
C LEU A 125 -25.42 13.41 -1.13
N GLY A 126 -25.43 14.63 -0.62
CA GLY A 126 -26.34 15.03 0.46
C GLY A 126 -25.94 14.54 1.86
N TYR A 127 -24.68 14.20 2.10
CA TYR A 127 -24.18 13.79 3.44
C TYR A 127 -24.06 14.95 4.44
N GLY A 128 -24.54 16.13 4.05
CA GLY A 128 -24.37 17.36 4.81
C GLY A 128 -22.95 17.90 4.71
N ASN A 129 -22.56 18.75 5.66
CA ASN A 129 -21.24 19.37 5.62
C ASN A 129 -20.14 18.41 6.11
N ILE A 130 -19.54 17.66 5.18
CA ILE A 130 -18.31 16.88 5.40
C ILE A 130 -17.15 17.70 4.86
N SER A 131 -16.32 18.25 5.75
CA SER A 131 -15.17 19.05 5.37
C SER A 131 -13.95 18.17 5.01
N LEU A 132 -12.96 18.77 4.36
CA LEU A 132 -11.66 18.17 4.10
C LEU A 132 -11.01 17.65 5.40
N GLU A 133 -11.07 18.46 6.48
CA GLU A 133 -10.51 18.06 7.78
C GLU A 133 -11.24 16.85 8.35
N THR A 134 -12.55 16.73 8.13
CA THR A 134 -13.32 15.56 8.58
C THR A 134 -12.84 14.29 7.86
N VAL A 135 -12.62 14.35 6.54
CA VAL A 135 -12.11 13.20 5.76
C VAL A 135 -10.69 12.85 6.20
N ASN A 136 -9.80 13.85 6.37
CA ASN A 136 -8.45 13.60 6.87
C ASN A 136 -8.46 12.92 8.25
N ARG A 137 -9.32 13.39 9.16
CA ARG A 137 -9.49 12.78 10.49
C ARG A 137 -9.99 11.35 10.41
N PHE A 138 -10.87 11.02 9.47
CA PHE A 138 -11.28 9.63 9.26
C PHE A 138 -10.12 8.75 8.80
N ILE A 139 -9.26 9.27 7.91
CA ILE A 139 -8.06 8.55 7.48
C ILE A 139 -7.10 8.35 8.67
N GLU A 140 -6.91 9.37 9.52
CA GLU A 140 -6.11 9.25 10.74
C GLU A 140 -6.66 8.17 11.68
N TYR A 141 -7.98 8.10 11.88
CA TYR A 141 -8.60 7.06 12.70
C TYR A 141 -8.36 5.64 12.15
N PHE A 142 -8.35 5.47 10.83
CA PHE A 142 -8.02 4.18 10.22
C PHE A 142 -6.53 3.84 10.37
N GLN A 143 -5.65 4.85 10.32
CA GLN A 143 -4.21 4.65 10.59
C GLN A 143 -3.95 4.30 12.05
N ASP A 144 -4.56 5.02 12.99
CA ASP A 144 -4.44 4.76 14.43
C ASP A 144 -4.97 3.38 14.84
N ALA A 145 -5.94 2.85 14.10
CA ALA A 145 -6.48 1.51 14.28
C ALA A 145 -5.68 0.43 13.53
N PHE A 146 -4.53 0.77 12.93
CA PHE A 146 -3.69 -0.14 12.14
C PHE A 146 -4.46 -0.87 11.03
N VAL A 147 -5.41 -0.19 10.38
CA VAL A 147 -6.17 -0.74 9.26
C VAL A 147 -5.58 -0.32 7.94
N VAL A 148 -5.04 0.90 7.89
CA VAL A 148 -4.37 1.44 6.69
C VAL A 148 -3.06 2.12 7.04
N LYS A 149 -2.15 2.13 6.07
CA LYS A 149 -0.92 2.92 6.08
C LYS A 149 -0.96 3.98 4.99
N ARG A 150 -0.31 5.09 5.23
CA ARG A 150 -0.19 6.20 4.30
C ARG A 150 1.22 6.26 3.75
N ALA A 151 1.35 6.13 2.43
CA ALA A 151 2.60 6.36 1.72
C ALA A 151 2.62 7.79 1.17
N GLY A 152 3.61 8.57 1.58
CA GLY A 152 3.84 9.92 1.08
C GLY A 152 4.41 9.91 -0.33
N LYS A 153 4.57 11.10 -0.93
CA LYS A 153 5.31 11.26 -2.18
C LYS A 153 6.69 11.81 -1.93
N TYR A 154 7.70 11.12 -2.43
CA TYR A 154 9.09 11.56 -2.41
C TYR A 154 9.56 11.96 -3.81
N ASN A 155 9.94 13.21 -3.98
CA ASN A 155 10.51 13.70 -5.23
C ASN A 155 12.01 13.45 -5.26
N VAL A 156 12.47 12.59 -6.18
CA VAL A 156 13.87 12.17 -6.28
C VAL A 156 14.79 13.35 -6.65
N LYS A 157 14.42 14.15 -7.63
CA LYS A 157 15.25 15.28 -8.09
C LYS A 157 15.29 16.42 -7.08
N GLY A 158 14.14 16.71 -6.45
CA GLY A 158 14.04 17.74 -5.40
C GLY A 158 14.52 17.28 -4.02
N ARG A 159 14.74 15.97 -3.83
CA ARG A 159 15.10 15.35 -2.55
C ARG A 159 14.23 15.81 -1.39
N LYS A 160 12.91 15.91 -1.63
CA LYS A 160 11.94 16.41 -0.66
C LYS A 160 10.64 15.63 -0.72
N TYR A 161 9.96 15.61 0.41
CA TYR A 161 8.61 15.07 0.50
C TYR A 161 7.59 16.06 -0.04
N ILE A 162 6.57 15.52 -0.73
CA ILE A 162 5.41 16.26 -1.22
C ILE A 162 4.22 15.81 -0.40
N GLY A 163 3.62 16.73 0.37
CA GLY A 163 2.62 16.39 1.37
C GLY A 163 1.27 15.86 0.83
N SER A 164 0.97 16.04 -0.45
CA SER A 164 -0.30 15.58 -1.05
C SER A 164 -0.21 15.59 -2.58
N PRO A 165 -0.87 14.67 -3.29
CA PRO A 165 -1.64 13.52 -2.78
C PRO A 165 -0.73 12.39 -2.27
N CYS A 166 -1.30 11.51 -1.43
CA CYS A 166 -0.63 10.29 -0.94
C CYS A 166 -1.37 9.05 -1.45
N LYS A 167 -0.72 7.88 -1.42
CA LYS A 167 -1.41 6.59 -1.57
C LYS A 167 -1.77 6.01 -0.21
N ILE A 168 -2.84 5.22 -0.17
CA ILE A 168 -3.27 4.49 1.02
C ILE A 168 -3.18 3.00 0.72
N TYR A 169 -2.54 2.26 1.60
CA TYR A 169 -2.43 0.81 1.54
C TYR A 169 -3.09 0.20 2.77
N PHE A 170 -3.80 -0.90 2.58
CA PHE A 170 -4.41 -1.65 3.68
C PHE A 170 -3.37 -2.57 4.32
N GLU A 171 -3.38 -2.68 5.63
CA GLU A 171 -2.50 -3.62 6.33
C GLU A 171 -2.89 -5.07 6.05
N ASP A 172 -4.18 -5.33 5.80
CA ASP A 172 -4.66 -6.64 5.39
C ASP A 172 -5.57 -6.56 4.16
N ILE A 173 -5.29 -7.40 3.16
CA ILE A 173 -6.06 -7.45 1.91
C ILE A 173 -7.47 -8.03 2.12
N GLY A 174 -7.65 -8.97 3.04
CA GLY A 174 -8.96 -9.53 3.37
C GLY A 174 -9.90 -8.47 3.95
N ILE A 175 -9.40 -7.59 4.81
CA ILE A 175 -10.15 -6.43 5.34
C ILE A 175 -10.51 -5.46 4.22
N ARG A 176 -9.56 -5.15 3.32
CA ARG A 176 -9.81 -4.33 2.12
C ARG A 176 -10.92 -4.93 1.25
N ASN A 177 -10.84 -6.22 0.98
CA ASN A 177 -11.83 -6.91 0.15
C ASN A 177 -13.20 -6.98 0.82
N ALA A 178 -13.24 -7.21 2.14
CA ALA A 178 -14.47 -7.19 2.93
C ALA A 178 -15.16 -5.82 2.89
N ALA A 179 -14.40 -4.71 2.95
CA ALA A 179 -14.92 -3.35 2.81
C ALA A 179 -15.67 -3.13 1.48
N LEU A 180 -15.29 -3.85 0.44
CA LEU A 180 -15.91 -3.83 -0.90
C LEU A 180 -16.84 -5.01 -1.15
N SER A 181 -17.20 -5.77 -0.10
CA SER A 181 -18.02 -7.00 -0.22
C SER A 181 -17.44 -7.99 -1.25
N PHE A 182 -16.12 -8.05 -1.42
CA PHE A 182 -15.37 -8.91 -2.35
C PHE A 182 -15.72 -8.71 -3.84
N ARG A 183 -16.12 -7.48 -4.22
CA ARG A 183 -16.56 -7.19 -5.60
C ARG A 183 -15.46 -6.70 -6.53
N GLN A 184 -14.33 -6.23 -5.98
CA GLN A 184 -13.22 -5.67 -6.74
C GLN A 184 -11.92 -6.36 -6.33
N ILE A 185 -11.60 -7.46 -7.01
CA ILE A 185 -10.37 -8.23 -6.78
C ILE A 185 -9.49 -8.03 -8.02
N GLU A 186 -8.83 -6.89 -8.09
CA GLU A 186 -7.91 -6.52 -9.16
C GLU A 186 -6.49 -6.83 -8.75
N GLU A 187 -5.93 -7.91 -9.29
CA GLU A 187 -4.64 -8.45 -8.88
C GLU A 187 -3.51 -7.41 -8.94
N THR A 188 -3.50 -6.52 -9.92
CA THR A 188 -2.44 -5.50 -10.08
C THR A 188 -2.32 -4.61 -8.85
N HIS A 189 -3.43 -4.01 -8.41
CA HIS A 189 -3.42 -3.11 -7.25
C HIS A 189 -3.25 -3.84 -5.92
N ILE A 190 -3.79 -5.07 -5.84
CA ILE A 190 -3.61 -5.92 -4.65
C ILE A 190 -2.14 -6.35 -4.54
N MET A 191 -1.50 -6.74 -5.63
CA MET A 191 -0.07 -7.07 -5.67
C MET A 191 0.79 -5.89 -5.22
N GLU A 192 0.49 -4.67 -5.68
CA GLU A 192 1.17 -3.46 -5.24
C GLU A 192 1.02 -3.27 -3.71
N ASN A 193 -0.19 -3.44 -3.16
CA ASN A 193 -0.40 -3.34 -1.72
C ASN A 193 0.35 -4.42 -0.93
N ILE A 194 0.40 -5.66 -1.43
CA ILE A 194 1.14 -6.75 -0.81
C ILE A 194 2.65 -6.44 -0.78
N LEU A 195 3.20 -5.94 -1.89
CA LEU A 195 4.61 -5.53 -1.95
C LEU A 195 4.91 -4.38 -0.98
N TYR A 196 4.00 -3.41 -0.84
CA TYR A 196 4.12 -2.35 0.17
C TYR A 196 4.21 -2.94 1.58
N ASN A 197 3.30 -3.85 1.93
CA ASN A 197 3.27 -4.48 3.24
C ASN A 197 4.53 -5.31 3.50
N GLU A 198 5.00 -6.07 2.51
CA GLU A 198 6.23 -6.86 2.58
C GLU A 198 7.45 -5.97 2.86
N LEU A 199 7.59 -4.85 2.15
CA LEU A 199 8.69 -3.90 2.38
C LEU A 199 8.63 -3.30 3.79
N CYS A 200 7.43 -2.96 4.27
CA CYS A 200 7.25 -2.48 5.64
C CYS A 200 7.57 -3.57 6.68
N TYR A 201 7.20 -4.82 6.42
CA TYR A 201 7.52 -5.96 7.28
C TYR A 201 9.02 -6.18 7.41
N ARG A 202 9.77 -6.01 6.30
CA ARG A 202 11.24 -6.04 6.28
C ARG A 202 11.90 -4.83 6.96
N GLY A 203 11.10 -3.92 7.53
CA GLY A 203 11.58 -2.75 8.29
C GLY A 203 11.89 -1.51 7.47
N PHE A 204 11.58 -1.49 6.17
CA PHE A 204 11.80 -0.32 5.34
C PHE A 204 10.76 0.78 5.62
N SER A 205 11.21 2.02 5.56
CA SER A 205 10.34 3.17 5.35
C SER A 205 10.00 3.25 3.87
N VAL A 206 8.72 3.19 3.52
CA VAL A 206 8.26 3.05 2.15
C VAL A 206 7.36 4.22 1.75
N ASP A 207 7.75 4.91 0.68
CA ASP A 207 6.98 6.01 0.10
C ASP A 207 6.83 5.82 -1.42
N VAL A 208 5.93 6.57 -2.04
CA VAL A 208 5.78 6.66 -3.50
C VAL A 208 6.88 7.56 -4.06
N CYS A 209 7.52 7.13 -5.12
CA CYS A 209 8.61 7.89 -5.73
C CYS A 209 8.11 8.68 -6.95
N GLU A 210 8.40 9.97 -6.99
CA GLU A 210 8.07 10.86 -8.11
C GLU A 210 9.33 11.35 -8.82
N VAL A 211 9.35 11.21 -10.15
CA VAL A 211 10.46 11.62 -11.01
C VAL A 211 9.97 12.64 -12.03
N ASN A 212 10.38 13.88 -11.90
CA ASN A 212 10.02 14.93 -12.84
C ASN A 212 10.96 14.90 -14.07
N ILE A 213 10.37 14.82 -15.24
CA ILE A 213 11.08 14.84 -16.51
C ILE A 213 10.62 16.00 -17.39
N SER A 214 11.49 16.41 -18.32
CA SER A 214 11.16 17.35 -19.38
C SER A 214 11.03 16.57 -20.68
N GLU A 215 9.83 16.54 -21.26
CA GLU A 215 9.50 15.78 -22.47
C GLU A 215 9.14 16.73 -23.61
N SER A 216 9.66 16.47 -24.81
CA SER A 216 9.30 17.23 -25.99
C SER A 216 7.79 17.09 -26.29
N THR A 217 7.11 18.20 -26.50
CA THR A 217 5.69 18.19 -26.90
C THR A 217 5.50 17.89 -28.39
N GLY A 218 6.58 17.75 -29.15
CA GLY A 218 6.53 17.66 -30.61
C GLY A 218 6.17 19.00 -31.31
N ARG A 219 5.90 20.06 -30.55
CA ARG A 219 5.57 21.40 -31.05
C ARG A 219 6.81 22.29 -31.05
N ARG A 220 6.81 23.30 -31.94
CA ARG A 220 7.84 24.32 -31.95
C ARG A 220 7.22 25.68 -31.61
N ASP A 221 8.03 26.53 -30.98
CA ASP A 221 7.68 27.92 -30.71
C ASP A 221 7.78 28.77 -32.00
N LYS A 222 7.48 30.08 -31.88
CA LYS A 222 7.54 31.03 -33.02
C LYS A 222 8.96 31.19 -33.57
N ASN A 223 9.98 30.80 -32.82
CA ASN A 223 11.39 30.88 -33.20
C ASN A 223 11.93 29.54 -33.73
N GLY A 224 11.07 28.51 -33.83
CA GLY A 224 11.45 27.18 -34.30
C GLY A 224 12.02 26.25 -33.23
N ASN A 225 12.11 26.67 -31.96
CA ASN A 225 12.63 25.84 -30.87
C ASN A 225 11.60 24.81 -30.42
N ILE A 226 12.06 23.63 -30.04
CA ILE A 226 11.20 22.57 -29.49
C ILE A 226 10.64 23.01 -28.14
N ILE A 227 9.32 22.94 -27.99
CA ILE A 227 8.64 23.19 -26.71
C ILE A 227 8.69 21.92 -25.86
N TYR A 228 9.18 22.05 -24.64
CA TYR A 228 9.21 20.96 -23.64
C TYR A 228 8.13 21.19 -22.60
N ALA A 229 7.45 20.10 -22.20
CA ALA A 229 6.52 20.09 -21.09
C ALA A 229 7.10 19.31 -19.90
N GLN A 230 6.86 19.79 -18.70
CA GLN A 230 7.17 19.04 -17.49
C GLN A 230 6.15 17.92 -17.31
N LYS A 231 6.65 16.71 -17.07
CA LYS A 231 5.85 15.52 -16.79
C LYS A 231 6.38 14.83 -15.56
N SER A 232 5.47 14.41 -14.70
CA SER A 232 5.80 13.57 -13.56
C SER A 232 5.59 12.11 -13.93
N LEU A 233 6.61 11.30 -13.67
CA LEU A 233 6.55 9.84 -13.72
C LEU A 233 6.56 9.32 -12.29
N GLU A 234 5.88 8.20 -12.07
CA GLU A 234 5.79 7.56 -10.76
C GLU A 234 6.54 6.22 -10.81
N VAL A 235 7.32 5.95 -9.76
CA VAL A 235 7.79 4.62 -9.38
C VAL A 235 7.02 4.25 -8.13
N ASP A 236 6.47 3.03 -8.07
CA ASP A 236 5.53 2.65 -7.02
C ASP A 236 6.13 2.83 -5.63
N PHE A 237 7.40 2.45 -5.44
CA PHE A 237 8.03 2.55 -4.14
C PHE A 237 9.46 3.08 -4.18
N ILE A 238 9.78 3.90 -3.18
CA ILE A 238 11.11 4.10 -2.67
C ILE A 238 11.17 3.49 -1.26
N ALA A 239 12.02 2.50 -1.06
CA ALA A 239 12.20 1.80 0.22
C ALA A 239 13.54 2.17 0.82
N ILE A 240 13.55 2.67 2.06
CA ILE A 240 14.75 3.18 2.75
C ILE A 240 14.88 2.51 4.12
N LEU A 241 16.07 1.93 4.36
CA LEU A 241 16.45 1.38 5.67
C LEU A 241 17.92 1.72 5.95
N GLY A 242 18.16 2.63 6.89
CA GLY A 242 19.51 3.12 7.16
C GLY A 242 20.16 3.76 5.93
N SER A 243 21.26 3.19 5.45
CA SER A 243 21.96 3.62 4.22
C SER A 243 21.46 2.94 2.95
N SER A 244 20.64 1.90 3.08
CA SER A 244 20.09 1.15 1.95
C SER A 244 18.89 1.87 1.36
N LYS A 245 18.86 1.97 0.04
CA LYS A 245 17.75 2.57 -0.72
C LYS A 245 17.49 1.76 -1.98
N TYR A 246 16.21 1.48 -2.23
CA TYR A 246 15.75 0.74 -3.38
C TYR A 246 14.62 1.49 -4.06
N TYR A 247 14.60 1.46 -5.40
CA TYR A 247 13.46 1.91 -6.22
C TYR A 247 12.77 0.69 -6.79
N ILE A 248 11.49 0.52 -6.51
CA ILE A 248 10.78 -0.72 -6.80
C ILE A 248 9.51 -0.38 -7.59
N GLN A 249 9.38 -1.03 -8.75
CA GLN A 249 8.19 -0.97 -9.59
C GLN A 249 7.45 -2.30 -9.52
N SER A 250 6.14 -2.25 -9.30
CA SER A 250 5.23 -3.40 -9.35
C SER A 250 4.64 -3.52 -10.74
N ALA A 251 4.85 -4.63 -11.42
CA ALA A 251 4.31 -4.87 -12.75
C ALA A 251 3.75 -6.29 -12.84
N LEU A 252 2.42 -6.44 -12.90
CA LEU A 252 1.79 -7.77 -12.94
C LEU A 252 2.37 -8.63 -14.09
N SER A 253 2.65 -8.01 -15.23
CA SER A 253 3.18 -8.71 -16.41
C SER A 253 4.00 -7.78 -17.30
N ILE A 254 5.12 -8.30 -17.82
CA ILE A 254 6.02 -7.62 -18.77
C ILE A 254 6.26 -8.51 -20.00
N VAL A 255 5.18 -8.99 -20.61
CA VAL A 255 5.23 -10.00 -21.70
C VAL A 255 5.76 -9.47 -23.04
N SER A 256 5.79 -8.16 -23.26
CA SER A 256 6.35 -7.57 -24.47
C SER A 256 7.47 -6.58 -24.15
N PRO A 257 8.43 -6.36 -25.11
CA PRO A 257 9.47 -5.34 -24.94
C PRO A 257 8.92 -3.95 -24.70
N GLU A 258 7.82 -3.58 -25.35
CA GLU A 258 7.16 -2.27 -25.20
C GLU A 258 6.61 -2.11 -23.77
N LYS A 259 5.95 -3.17 -23.24
CA LYS A 259 5.43 -3.17 -21.87
C LYS A 259 6.57 -3.09 -20.87
N ALA A 260 7.64 -3.87 -21.07
CA ALA A 260 8.83 -3.81 -20.23
C ALA A 260 9.45 -2.41 -20.22
N LEU A 261 9.55 -1.77 -21.38
CA LEU A 261 10.07 -0.41 -21.49
C LEU A 261 9.16 0.60 -20.77
N GLN A 262 7.85 0.46 -20.90
CA GLN A 262 6.89 1.31 -20.20
C GLN A 262 7.05 1.23 -18.69
N GLU A 263 7.10 0.04 -18.11
CA GLU A 263 7.24 -0.17 -16.66
C GLU A 263 8.61 0.30 -16.13
N LYS A 264 9.67 0.10 -16.90
CA LYS A 264 11.03 0.54 -16.54
C LYS A 264 11.29 2.02 -16.77
N ARG A 265 10.45 2.68 -17.59
CA ARG A 265 10.67 4.07 -18.00
C ARG A 265 10.94 5.03 -16.84
N PRO A 266 10.15 5.07 -15.75
CA PRO A 266 10.42 5.96 -14.63
C PRO A 266 11.80 5.74 -14.01
N LEU A 267 12.21 4.48 -13.88
CA LEU A 267 13.49 4.07 -13.28
C LEU A 267 14.69 4.56 -14.11
N TYR A 268 14.57 4.67 -15.43
CA TYR A 268 15.64 5.17 -16.30
C TYR A 268 15.96 6.65 -16.10
N TYR A 269 15.05 7.43 -15.50
CA TYR A 269 15.24 8.85 -15.23
C TYR A 269 15.74 9.14 -13.81
N ILE A 270 15.99 8.11 -13.02
CA ILE A 270 16.62 8.21 -11.71
C ILE A 270 18.12 8.08 -11.89
N ASP A 271 18.82 9.20 -11.72
CA ASP A 271 20.25 9.33 -11.96
C ASP A 271 21.02 9.21 -10.63
N ASP A 272 20.86 8.07 -9.95
CA ASP A 272 21.68 7.69 -8.81
C ASP A 272 22.05 6.20 -8.90
N SER A 273 23.02 5.78 -8.06
CA SER A 273 23.58 4.43 -8.05
C SER A 273 22.78 3.42 -7.25
N PHE A 274 21.68 3.83 -6.63
CA PHE A 274 20.87 2.91 -5.84
C PHE A 274 20.13 1.92 -6.73
N LYS A 275 19.88 0.74 -6.17
CA LYS A 275 19.32 -0.37 -6.91
C LYS A 275 17.88 -0.10 -7.36
N LYS A 276 17.61 -0.47 -8.60
CA LYS A 276 16.33 -0.32 -9.26
C LYS A 276 15.80 -1.71 -9.60
N ILE A 277 14.59 -2.00 -9.14
CA ILE A 277 13.99 -3.34 -9.21
C ILE A 277 12.61 -3.25 -9.86
N VAL A 278 12.30 -4.18 -10.74
CA VAL A 278 10.93 -4.45 -11.21
C VAL A 278 10.53 -5.82 -10.68
N VAL A 279 9.47 -5.85 -9.88
CA VAL A 279 8.87 -7.09 -9.40
C VAL A 279 7.71 -7.46 -10.31
N THR A 280 7.74 -8.67 -10.87
CA THR A 280 6.74 -9.11 -11.85
C THR A 280 6.31 -10.57 -11.61
N ARG A 281 5.05 -10.91 -11.98
CA ARG A 281 4.51 -12.25 -11.81
C ARG A 281 4.59 -13.08 -13.09
N ASN A 282 5.73 -13.11 -13.75
CA ASN A 282 5.91 -13.82 -15.03
C ASN A 282 6.66 -15.14 -14.92
N GLY A 283 7.04 -15.58 -13.72
CA GLY A 283 7.89 -16.78 -13.53
C GLY A 283 9.27 -16.65 -14.18
N LEU A 284 9.75 -15.44 -14.38
CA LEU A 284 11.04 -15.18 -15.00
C LEU A 284 12.15 -15.33 -13.97
N LYS A 285 13.28 -15.94 -14.38
CA LYS A 285 14.49 -15.91 -13.57
C LYS A 285 14.95 -14.46 -13.37
N VAL A 286 15.63 -14.22 -12.27
CA VAL A 286 16.26 -12.92 -12.00
C VAL A 286 17.14 -12.49 -13.17
N MET A 287 16.88 -11.31 -13.71
CA MET A 287 17.59 -10.74 -14.85
C MET A 287 18.01 -9.31 -14.55
N ARG A 288 19.15 -8.91 -15.08
CA ARG A 288 19.61 -7.53 -15.04
C ARG A 288 19.76 -7.00 -16.46
N ASP A 289 19.20 -5.84 -16.73
CA ASP A 289 19.35 -5.19 -18.03
C ASP A 289 20.65 -4.36 -18.13
N GLU A 290 20.93 -3.83 -19.33
CA GLU A 290 22.12 -3.02 -19.62
C GLU A 290 22.23 -1.75 -18.76
N LYS A 291 21.11 -1.25 -18.23
CA LYS A 291 21.05 -0.08 -17.32
C LYS A 291 21.10 -0.48 -15.83
N GLY A 292 21.31 -1.76 -15.55
CA GLY A 292 21.45 -2.28 -14.21
C GLY A 292 20.12 -2.47 -13.46
N ILE A 293 18.97 -2.35 -14.13
CA ILE A 293 17.66 -2.60 -13.52
C ILE A 293 17.48 -4.10 -13.39
N VAL A 294 17.19 -4.54 -12.18
CA VAL A 294 16.93 -5.95 -11.85
C VAL A 294 15.46 -6.26 -12.01
N THR A 295 15.12 -7.34 -12.70
CA THR A 295 13.76 -7.87 -12.77
C THR A 295 13.71 -9.16 -11.96
N ILE A 296 12.78 -9.25 -11.01
CA ILE A 296 12.62 -10.37 -10.07
C ILE A 296 11.19 -10.89 -10.18
N ASP A 297 11.03 -12.22 -10.14
CA ASP A 297 9.70 -12.82 -10.02
C ASP A 297 9.08 -12.52 -8.65
N LEU A 298 7.76 -12.36 -8.63
CA LEU A 298 7.01 -12.01 -7.42
C LEU A 298 7.20 -13.02 -6.29
N PHE A 299 7.16 -14.31 -6.60
CA PHE A 299 7.30 -15.33 -5.57
C PHE A 299 8.74 -15.42 -5.06
N ASP A 300 9.72 -15.25 -5.95
CA ASP A 300 11.12 -15.14 -5.56
C ASP A 300 11.33 -13.92 -4.64
N PHE A 301 10.67 -12.81 -4.94
CA PHE A 301 10.72 -11.62 -4.10
C PHE A 301 10.09 -11.86 -2.71
N LEU A 302 8.87 -12.40 -2.66
CA LEU A 302 8.10 -12.54 -1.43
C LEU A 302 8.57 -13.68 -0.52
N LEU A 303 9.17 -14.74 -1.09
CA LEU A 303 9.59 -15.92 -0.33
C LEU A 303 11.06 -15.90 0.11
N ASN A 304 11.85 -14.94 -0.37
CA ASN A 304 13.26 -14.80 0.00
C ASN A 304 13.53 -13.44 0.61
N GLU A 305 13.92 -13.42 1.87
CA GLU A 305 14.24 -12.19 2.61
C GLU A 305 15.37 -11.40 1.95
N ASP A 306 16.37 -12.09 1.38
CA ASP A 306 17.55 -11.49 0.73
C ASP A 306 17.30 -11.08 -0.74
N SER A 307 16.08 -11.18 -1.24
CA SER A 307 15.75 -10.89 -2.66
C SER A 307 16.10 -9.48 -3.12
N LEU A 308 16.20 -8.53 -2.21
CA LEU A 308 16.63 -7.16 -2.51
C LEU A 308 18.14 -7.07 -2.81
N ASP A 309 18.93 -8.05 -2.42
CA ASP A 309 20.40 -8.04 -2.58
C ASP A 309 20.87 -8.74 -3.87
N TRP A 310 20.01 -9.40 -4.59
CA TRP A 310 20.30 -10.14 -5.85
C TRP A 310 20.73 -9.26 -7.02
#